data_2ea38b8eeeb434fa6fe0680fd750ac1b
#
_entry.id   2ea38b8eeeb434fa6fe0680fd750ac1b
#
_cell.length_a   1.000
_cell.length_b   1.000
_cell.length_c   1.000
_cell.angle_alpha   90.00
_cell.angle_beta   90.00
_cell.angle_gamma   90.00
#
_symmetry.space_group_name_H-M   'P 1'
#
loop_
_entity.id
_entity.type
_entity.pdbx_description
1 polymer ?
#
loop_
_entity_poly.entity_id
_entity_poly.type
_entity_poly.pdbx_seq_one_letter_code
_entity_poly.pdbx_strand_id
1 'polypeptide(L)'
;MSHTIREKTKLLNRVRRIRGQIEALERALEEEKGCSDVLHLAVAARGALNSLVAEVIEDHIRVHVVDPARERNSARSRGAEELIDIVQAYLK
;
A
#
# COMPACT_ATOMS: atom_id res chain seq x y z
N MET A 1 -2.35 9.83 -18.62
CA MET A 1 -3.28 9.75 -17.49
C MET A 1 -2.59 9.09 -16.30
N SER A 2 -2.82 9.60 -15.11
CA SER A 2 -2.24 9.05 -13.88
C SER A 2 -2.74 7.62 -13.64
N HIS A 3 -1.88 6.74 -13.14
CA HIS A 3 -2.28 5.39 -12.75
C HIS A 3 -3.36 5.39 -11.65
N THR A 4 -3.37 6.41 -10.79
CA THR A 4 -4.38 6.54 -9.75
C THR A 4 -5.78 6.77 -10.34
N ILE A 5 -5.87 7.43 -11.50
CA ILE A 5 -7.14 7.61 -12.20
C ILE A 5 -7.59 6.30 -12.84
N ARG A 6 -6.67 5.59 -13.51
CA ARG A 6 -6.98 4.30 -14.15
C ARG A 6 -7.38 3.23 -13.14
N GLU A 7 -6.73 3.24 -11.98
CA GLU A 7 -6.94 2.27 -10.92
C GLU A 7 -7.93 2.75 -9.86
N LYS A 8 -8.68 3.79 -10.15
CA LYS A 8 -9.54 4.47 -9.17
C LYS A 8 -10.45 3.52 -8.39
N THR A 9 -11.19 2.66 -9.08
CA THR A 9 -12.12 1.74 -8.42
C THR A 9 -11.42 0.77 -7.50
N LYS A 10 -10.32 0.20 -7.95
CA LYS A 10 -9.51 -0.74 -7.16
C LYS A 10 -8.95 -0.07 -5.92
N LEU A 11 -8.37 1.11 -6.09
CA LEU A 11 -7.78 1.85 -4.97
C LEU A 11 -8.84 2.32 -3.97
N LEU A 12 -10.00 2.78 -4.46
CA LEU A 12 -11.11 3.17 -3.59
C LEU A 12 -11.62 2.00 -2.78
N ASN A 13 -11.74 0.82 -3.39
CA ASN A 13 -12.19 -0.37 -2.66
C ASN A 13 -11.21 -0.74 -1.56
N ARG A 14 -9.91 -0.59 -1.79
CA ARG A 14 -8.89 -0.83 -0.76
C ARG A 14 -8.97 0.22 0.34
N VAL A 15 -9.13 1.49 -0.01
CA VAL A 15 -9.28 2.57 0.97
C VAL A 15 -10.51 2.36 1.84
N ARG A 16 -11.64 1.95 1.24
CA ARG A 16 -12.87 1.66 1.99
C ARG A 16 -12.69 0.51 2.97
N ARG A 17 -11.93 -0.51 2.58
CA ARG A 17 -11.60 -1.62 3.47
C ARG A 17 -10.76 -1.17 4.65
N ILE A 18 -9.77 -0.32 4.39
CA ILE A 18 -8.92 0.26 5.45
C ILE A 18 -9.75 1.13 6.38
N ARG A 19 -10.66 1.92 5.82
CA ARG A 19 -11.57 2.73 6.62
C ARG A 19 -12.40 1.86 7.55
N GLY A 20 -12.91 0.73 7.06
CA GLY A 20 -13.65 -0.22 7.90
C GLY A 20 -12.79 -0.76 9.04
N GLN A 21 -11.51 -1.02 8.79
CA GLN A 21 -10.58 -1.47 9.83
C GLN A 21 -10.34 -0.38 10.88
N ILE A 22 -10.23 0.88 10.46
CA ILE A 22 -10.09 2.00 11.38
C ILE A 22 -11.38 2.18 12.22
N GLU A 23 -12.55 2.03 11.61
CA GLU A 23 -13.82 2.09 12.33
C GLU A 23 -13.92 0.97 13.37
N ALA A 24 -13.43 -0.22 13.03
CA ALA A 24 -13.41 -1.34 13.99
C ALA A 24 -12.49 -1.02 15.18
N LEU A 25 -11.34 -0.38 14.92
CA LEU A 25 -10.43 0.06 15.97
C LEU A 25 -11.10 1.12 16.86
N GLU A 26 -11.80 2.06 16.26
CA GLU A 26 -12.53 3.09 16.98
C GLU A 26 -13.58 2.46 17.90
N ARG A 27 -14.38 1.51 17.38
CA ARG A 27 -15.37 0.80 18.19
C ARG A 27 -14.75 0.03 19.34
N ALA A 28 -13.61 -0.60 19.11
CA ALA A 28 -12.90 -1.35 20.14
C ALA A 28 -12.51 -0.43 21.31
N LEU A 29 -12.05 0.78 20.99
CA LEU A 29 -11.72 1.77 22.02
C LEU A 29 -12.96 2.28 22.75
N GLU A 30 -14.04 2.56 22.00
CA GLU A 30 -15.30 3.01 22.59
C GLU A 30 -15.91 1.96 23.51
N GLU A 31 -15.79 0.68 23.14
CA GLU A 31 -16.33 -0.44 23.91
C GLU A 31 -15.36 -0.91 25.00
N GLU A 32 -14.24 -0.22 25.16
CA GLU A 32 -13.24 -0.54 26.17
C GLU A 32 -12.72 -1.97 26.08
N LYS A 33 -12.48 -2.43 24.85
CA LYS A 33 -11.88 -3.74 24.63
C LYS A 33 -10.46 -3.77 25.20
N GLY A 34 -9.97 -4.97 25.49
CA GLY A 34 -8.63 -5.14 26.04
C GLY A 34 -7.53 -4.64 25.12
N CYS A 35 -6.39 -4.33 25.71
CA CYS A 35 -5.21 -3.83 25.01
C CYS A 35 -4.79 -4.73 23.83
N SER A 36 -4.87 -6.05 24.03
CA SER A 36 -4.52 -7.01 22.99
C SER A 36 -5.43 -6.88 21.77
N ASP A 37 -6.75 -6.73 21.97
CA ASP A 37 -7.69 -6.58 20.86
C ASP A 37 -7.44 -5.28 20.10
N VAL A 38 -7.24 -4.18 20.83
CA VAL A 38 -6.93 -2.88 20.24
C VAL A 38 -5.64 -2.95 19.43
N LEU A 39 -4.60 -3.58 19.98
CA LEU A 39 -3.31 -3.72 19.31
C LEU A 39 -3.42 -4.53 18.01
N HIS A 40 -4.14 -5.65 18.04
CA HIS A 40 -4.34 -6.48 16.85
C HIS A 40 -5.04 -5.70 15.74
N LEU A 41 -6.06 -4.92 16.08
CA LEU A 41 -6.78 -4.10 15.10
C LEU A 41 -5.89 -3.00 14.53
N ALA A 42 -5.09 -2.36 15.38
CA ALA A 42 -4.17 -1.31 14.95
C ALA A 42 -3.09 -1.86 14.01
N VAL A 43 -2.52 -3.01 14.34
CA VAL A 43 -1.48 -3.66 13.51
C VAL A 43 -2.06 -4.07 12.15
N ALA A 44 -3.28 -4.61 12.14
CA ALA A 44 -3.95 -4.98 10.89
C ALA A 44 -4.18 -3.77 9.99
N ALA A 45 -4.65 -2.66 10.56
CA ALA A 45 -4.86 -1.42 9.81
C ALA A 45 -3.54 -0.86 9.26
N ARG A 46 -2.49 -0.90 10.07
CA ARG A 46 -1.15 -0.47 9.65
C ARG A 46 -0.65 -1.28 8.46
N GLY A 47 -0.79 -2.62 8.55
CA GLY A 47 -0.35 -3.50 7.48
C GLY A 47 -1.10 -3.25 6.17
N ALA A 48 -2.41 -3.04 6.26
CA ALA A 48 -3.22 -2.75 5.08
C ALA A 48 -2.83 -1.43 4.43
N LEU A 49 -2.55 -0.41 5.26
CA LEU A 49 -2.13 0.90 4.76
C LEU A 49 -0.73 0.82 4.14
N ASN A 50 0.21 0.11 4.78
CA ASN A 50 1.54 -0.10 4.23
C ASN A 50 1.48 -0.78 2.86
N SER A 51 0.62 -1.77 2.71
CA SER A 51 0.44 -2.49 1.45
C SER A 51 -0.08 -1.55 0.35
N LEU A 52 -1.03 -0.67 0.70
CA LEU A 52 -1.54 0.33 -0.23
C LEU A 52 -0.43 1.30 -0.66
N VAL A 53 0.36 1.79 0.29
CA VAL A 53 1.47 2.69 0.02
C VAL A 53 2.49 2.02 -0.92
N ALA A 54 2.85 0.77 -0.65
CA ALA A 54 3.79 0.03 -1.49
C ALA A 54 3.29 -0.11 -2.92
N GLU A 55 2.01 -0.42 -3.09
CA GLU A 55 1.39 -0.55 -4.42
C GLU A 55 1.42 0.78 -5.18
N VAL A 56 1.05 1.87 -4.52
CA VAL A 56 1.03 3.19 -5.16
C VAL A 56 2.45 3.63 -5.54
N ILE A 57 3.43 3.39 -4.69
CA ILE A 57 4.82 3.72 -4.99
C ILE A 57 5.32 2.89 -6.19
N GLU A 58 5.05 1.59 -6.21
CA GLU A 58 5.46 0.73 -7.33
C GLU A 58 4.86 1.22 -8.64
N ASP A 59 3.57 1.51 -8.65
CA ASP A 59 2.89 1.99 -9.84
C ASP A 59 3.42 3.36 -10.27
N HIS A 60 3.73 4.23 -9.31
CA HIS A 60 4.31 5.53 -9.60
C HIS A 60 5.67 5.39 -10.30
N ILE A 61 6.51 4.49 -9.81
CA ILE A 61 7.82 4.23 -10.43
C ILE A 61 7.63 3.74 -11.86
N ARG A 62 6.77 2.74 -12.07
CA ARG A 62 6.57 2.13 -13.38
C ARG A 62 5.95 3.08 -14.40
N VAL A 63 5.07 3.97 -13.97
CA VAL A 63 4.35 4.87 -14.87
C VAL A 63 5.11 6.19 -15.09
N HIS A 64 5.69 6.75 -14.03
CA HIS A 64 6.23 8.10 -14.07
C HIS A 64 7.76 8.18 -14.09
N VAL A 65 8.45 7.11 -13.77
CA VAL A 65 9.92 7.11 -13.72
C VAL A 65 10.50 6.21 -14.81
N VAL A 66 10.35 4.89 -14.66
CA VAL A 66 10.82 3.93 -15.66
C VAL A 66 10.06 2.62 -15.45
N ASP A 67 9.65 1.99 -16.55
CA ASP A 67 9.04 0.66 -16.49
C ASP A 67 10.08 -0.38 -16.88
N PRO A 68 10.58 -1.21 -15.92
CA PRO A 68 11.57 -2.24 -16.23
C PRO A 68 11.10 -3.26 -17.27
N ALA A 69 9.78 -3.46 -17.39
CA ALA A 69 9.23 -4.39 -18.38
C ALA A 69 9.37 -3.87 -19.82
N ARG A 70 9.39 -2.55 -20.00
CA ARG A 70 9.51 -1.91 -21.31
C ARG A 70 10.96 -1.55 -21.65
N GLU A 71 11.74 -1.18 -20.64
CA GLU A 71 13.10 -0.69 -20.81
C GLU A 71 14.08 -1.69 -20.22
N ARG A 72 14.20 -2.83 -20.86
CA ARG A 72 15.03 -3.93 -20.37
C ARG A 72 16.52 -3.66 -20.49
N ASN A 73 17.29 -4.23 -19.58
CA ASN A 73 18.76 -4.27 -19.61
C ASN A 73 19.45 -2.90 -19.53
N SER A 74 18.75 -1.85 -19.13
CA SER A 74 19.39 -0.58 -18.84
C SER A 74 19.75 -0.49 -17.36
N ALA A 75 20.74 0.32 -17.02
CA ALA A 75 21.09 0.57 -15.62
C ALA A 75 19.91 1.19 -14.87
N ARG A 76 19.18 2.06 -15.54
CA ARG A 76 17.99 2.73 -15.00
C ARG A 76 16.87 1.73 -14.69
N SER A 77 16.66 0.79 -15.60
CA SER A 77 15.67 -0.27 -15.42
C SER A 77 16.04 -1.18 -14.24
N ARG A 78 17.30 -1.56 -14.12
CA ARG A 78 17.77 -2.38 -13.00
C ARG A 78 17.64 -1.64 -11.67
N GLY A 79 17.97 -0.36 -11.65
CA GLY A 79 17.80 0.47 -10.45
C GLY A 79 16.35 0.58 -10.02
N ALA A 80 15.43 0.75 -10.97
CA ALA A 80 14.01 0.80 -10.69
C ALA A 80 13.50 -0.54 -10.14
N GLU A 81 13.94 -1.65 -10.70
CA GLU A 81 13.57 -2.99 -10.24
C GLU A 81 14.04 -3.21 -8.81
N GLU A 82 15.28 -2.83 -8.51
CA GLU A 82 15.84 -2.93 -7.16
C GLU A 82 15.04 -2.09 -6.17
N LEU A 83 14.66 -0.87 -6.56
CA LEU A 83 13.87 0.01 -5.71
C LEU A 83 12.48 -0.57 -5.44
N ILE A 84 11.83 -1.12 -6.46
CA ILE A 84 10.54 -1.78 -6.31
C ILE A 84 10.66 -2.95 -5.33
N ASP A 85 11.70 -3.76 -5.46
CA ASP A 85 11.94 -4.89 -4.56
C ASP A 85 12.12 -4.43 -3.11
N ILE A 86 12.84 -3.33 -2.90
CA ILE A 86 13.03 -2.75 -1.57
C ILE A 86 11.70 -2.27 -0.99
N VAL A 87 10.89 -1.58 -1.79
CA VAL A 87 9.57 -1.12 -1.36
C VAL A 87 8.70 -2.30 -0.97
N GLN A 88 8.68 -3.36 -1.79
CA GLN A 88 7.92 -4.57 -1.49
C GLN A 88 8.39 -5.24 -0.20
N ALA A 89 9.71 -5.28 0.03
CA ALA A 89 10.26 -5.94 1.21
C ALA A 89 9.99 -5.19 2.52
N TYR A 90 10.01 -3.87 2.48
CA TYR A 90 9.95 -3.06 3.70
C TYR A 90 8.61 -2.43 4.01
N LEU A 91 7.72 -2.31 3.03
CA LEU A 91 6.40 -1.68 3.23
C LEU A 91 5.22 -2.67 3.20
N LYS A 92 5.45 -3.89 2.80
CA LYS A 92 4.39 -4.90 2.80
C LYS A 92 4.37 -5.74 4.05
#